data_d8d98160ff03590179b7795386474692
#
_entry.id   d8d98160ff03590179b7795386474692
#
_cell.length_a   1.000
_cell.length_b   1.000
_cell.length_c   1.000
_cell.angle_alpha   90.00
_cell.angle_beta   90.00
_cell.angle_gamma   90.00
#
_symmetry.space_group_name_H-M   'P 1'
#
loop_
_entity.id
_entity.type
_entity.pdbx_description
1 polymer ?
#
loop_
_entity_poly.entity_id
_entity_poly.type
_entity_poly.pdbx_seq_one_letter_code
_entity_poly.pdbx_strand_id
1 'polypeptide(L)'
;MTDTVNTRRLALDVLLEVTEHGAYSNQVLRAVLEKYQYMEKYERAFLTRLVEGTIQHMIELDYVIDQFSKVKVKKMKPVIRNILRMGVYQICLLYTSPSPRDS
;
A
#
# COMPACT_ATOMS: atom_id res chain seq x y z
N MET A 1 4.37 18.40 18.14
CA MET A 1 3.98 17.87 17.50
C MET A 1 4.65 17.29 16.67
N THR A 2 4.38 16.68 16.45
CA THR A 2 5.19 16.07 15.71
C THR A 2 4.89 16.30 14.35
N ASP A 3 5.80 16.36 13.60
CA ASP A 3 5.66 16.50 12.22
C ASP A 3 5.90 15.20 11.55
N THR A 4 5.61 14.17 12.27
CA THR A 4 5.82 12.83 11.74
C THR A 4 4.93 12.61 10.55
N VAL A 5 5.49 12.18 9.45
CA VAL A 5 4.74 11.87 8.27
C VAL A 5 4.05 10.53 8.47
N ASN A 6 2.77 10.47 8.13
CA ASN A 6 2.04 9.22 8.22
C ASN A 6 2.32 8.40 6.97
N THR A 7 3.14 7.39 7.12
CA THR A 7 3.59 6.57 6.01
C THR A 7 2.43 5.89 5.29
N ARG A 8 1.45 5.39 6.05
CA ARG A 8 0.30 4.74 5.43
C ARG A 8 -0.54 5.71 4.63
N ARG A 9 -0.63 6.96 5.09
CA ARG A 9 -1.36 7.97 4.34
C ARG A 9 -0.64 8.28 3.02
N LEU A 10 0.68 8.36 3.07
CA LEU A 10 1.44 8.56 1.84
C LEU A 10 1.27 7.39 0.88
N ALA A 11 1.27 6.18 1.41
CA ALA A 11 1.06 5.01 0.58
C ALA A 11 -0.31 5.06 -0.09
N LEU A 12 -1.33 5.46 0.66
CA LEU A 12 -2.66 5.58 0.11
C LEU A 12 -2.69 6.60 -1.03
N ASP A 13 -2.04 7.74 -0.82
CA ASP A 13 -2.01 8.77 -1.86
C ASP A 13 -1.34 8.24 -3.13
N VAL A 14 -0.24 7.51 -2.98
CA VAL A 14 0.44 6.93 -4.13
C VAL A 14 -0.47 5.92 -4.83
N LEU A 15 -1.12 5.06 -4.06
CA LEU A 15 -2.00 4.05 -4.64
C LEU A 15 -3.15 4.69 -5.39
N LEU A 16 -3.70 5.77 -4.87
CA LEU A 16 -4.77 6.46 -5.56
C LEU A 16 -4.31 7.02 -6.90
N GLU A 17 -3.10 7.59 -6.94
CA GLU A 17 -2.57 8.10 -8.20
C GLU A 17 -2.39 6.97 -9.21
N VAL A 18 -1.91 5.84 -8.75
CA VAL A 18 -1.63 4.72 -9.65
C VAL A 18 -2.93 4.07 -10.12
N THR A 19 -3.84 3.78 -9.17
CA THR A 19 -5.02 2.99 -9.52
C THR A 19 -6.14 3.81 -10.15
N GLU A 20 -6.23 5.08 -9.81
CA GLU A 20 -7.32 5.90 -10.31
C GLU A 20 -6.90 6.86 -11.41
N HIS A 21 -5.63 7.20 -11.48
CA HIS A 21 -5.18 8.15 -12.49
C HIS A 21 -4.15 7.56 -13.46
N GLY A 22 -3.86 6.29 -13.31
CA GLY A 22 -2.97 5.63 -14.25
C GLY A 22 -1.52 6.00 -14.16
N ALA A 23 -1.10 6.62 -13.07
CA ALA A 23 0.29 6.99 -12.91
C ALA A 23 1.17 5.75 -12.70
N TYR A 24 2.44 5.89 -13.04
CA TYR A 24 3.39 4.81 -12.78
C TYR A 24 3.86 4.87 -11.35
N SER A 25 3.79 3.73 -10.66
CA SER A 25 4.09 3.68 -9.24
C SER A 25 5.50 4.18 -8.94
N ASN A 26 6.48 3.80 -9.75
CA ASN A 26 7.85 4.20 -9.46
C ASN A 26 8.04 5.71 -9.59
N GLN A 27 7.33 6.35 -10.50
CA GLN A 27 7.43 7.80 -10.66
C GLN A 27 6.80 8.53 -9.50
N VAL A 28 5.59 8.12 -9.12
CA VAL A 28 4.89 8.75 -8.00
C VAL A 28 5.66 8.54 -6.71
N LEU A 29 6.15 7.31 -6.52
CA LEU A 29 6.88 6.98 -5.31
C LEU A 29 8.16 7.79 -5.20
N ARG A 30 8.88 7.95 -6.31
CA ARG A 30 10.10 8.74 -6.30
C ARG A 30 9.80 10.19 -5.92
N ALA A 31 8.73 10.75 -6.47
CA ALA A 31 8.36 12.12 -6.16
C ALA A 31 8.05 12.29 -4.69
N VAL A 32 7.35 11.33 -4.11
CA VAL A 32 7.02 11.38 -2.69
C VAL A 32 8.28 11.28 -1.85
N LEU A 33 9.16 10.35 -2.20
CA LEU A 33 10.39 10.17 -1.42
C LEU A 33 11.29 11.38 -1.51
N GLU A 34 11.30 12.07 -2.62
CA GLU A 34 12.08 13.30 -2.75
C GLU A 34 11.47 14.43 -1.93
N LYS A 35 10.15 14.48 -1.88
CA LYS A 35 9.48 15.52 -1.13
C LYS A 35 9.67 15.33 0.36
N TYR A 36 9.76 14.10 0.82
CA TYR A 36 9.87 13.79 2.24
C TYR A 36 11.22 13.16 2.56
N GLN A 37 12.28 13.83 2.15
CA GLN A 37 13.62 13.29 2.34
C GLN A 37 14.00 13.11 3.82
N TYR A 38 13.32 13.83 4.71
CA TYR A 38 13.63 13.71 6.13
C TYR A 38 13.06 12.46 6.77
N MET A 39 12.32 11.65 6.02
CA MET A 39 11.81 10.41 6.57
C MET A 39 12.96 9.47 6.92
N GLU A 40 12.76 8.72 8.01
CA GLU A 40 13.74 7.72 8.39
C GLU A 40 13.90 6.69 7.29
N LYS A 41 15.08 6.11 7.22
CA LYS A 41 15.37 5.15 6.17
C LYS A 41 14.39 3.98 6.20
N TYR A 42 14.08 3.49 7.40
CA TYR A 42 13.17 2.35 7.49
C TYR A 42 11.74 2.73 7.07
N GLU A 43 11.36 3.98 7.30
CA GLU A 43 10.04 4.44 6.86
C GLU A 43 9.98 4.54 5.36
N ARG A 44 11.05 5.00 4.74
CA ARG A 44 11.10 5.07 3.28
C ARG A 44 11.05 3.67 2.68
N ALA A 45 11.75 2.73 3.30
CA ALA A 45 11.73 1.35 2.84
C ALA A 45 10.35 0.74 3.03
N PHE A 46 9.71 1.02 4.16
CA PHE A 46 8.37 0.50 4.42
C PHE A 46 7.36 1.06 3.42
N LEU A 47 7.46 2.36 3.15
CA LEU A 47 6.55 2.99 2.19
C LEU A 47 6.68 2.33 0.82
N THR A 48 7.91 2.15 0.37
CA THR A 48 8.16 1.52 -0.92
C THR A 48 7.59 0.11 -0.97
N ARG A 49 7.88 -0.67 0.06
CA ARG A 49 7.42 -2.05 0.10
C ARG A 49 5.90 -2.12 0.14
N LEU A 50 5.29 -1.27 0.94
CA LEU A 50 3.84 -1.27 1.07
C LEU A 50 3.16 -0.92 -0.24
N VAL A 51 3.64 0.12 -0.91
CA VAL A 51 3.05 0.54 -2.17
C VAL A 51 3.26 -0.51 -3.25
N GLU A 52 4.51 -0.92 -3.45
CA GLU A 52 4.81 -1.85 -4.53
C GLU A 52 4.22 -3.23 -4.27
N GLY A 53 4.26 -3.67 -3.01
CA GLY A 53 3.67 -4.95 -2.68
C GLY A 53 2.17 -4.97 -2.89
N THR A 54 1.49 -3.90 -2.49
CA THR A 54 0.05 -3.80 -2.67
C THR A 54 -0.31 -3.84 -4.15
N ILE A 55 0.43 -3.10 -4.97
CA ILE A 55 0.16 -3.07 -6.40
C ILE A 55 0.45 -4.44 -7.03
N GLN A 56 1.56 -5.03 -6.64
CA GLN A 56 1.99 -6.30 -7.21
C GLN A 56 0.99 -7.42 -6.92
N HIS A 57 0.37 -7.38 -5.74
CA HIS A 57 -0.57 -8.41 -5.33
C HIS A 57 -2.02 -7.95 -5.38
N MET A 58 -2.29 -6.90 -6.16
CA MET A 58 -3.61 -6.28 -6.14
C MET A 58 -4.73 -7.25 -6.50
N ILE A 59 -4.51 -8.08 -7.51
CA ILE A 59 -5.54 -9.03 -7.94
C ILE A 59 -5.86 -10.01 -6.82
N GLU A 60 -4.81 -10.51 -6.17
CA GLU A 60 -5.00 -11.45 -5.06
C GLU A 60 -5.68 -10.77 -3.88
N LEU A 61 -5.28 -9.53 -3.61
CA LEU A 61 -5.87 -8.79 -2.50
C LEU A 61 -7.35 -8.54 -2.76
N ASP A 62 -7.70 -8.16 -3.98
CA ASP A 62 -9.09 -7.93 -4.31
C ASP A 62 -9.91 -9.20 -4.17
N TYR A 63 -9.32 -10.34 -4.55
CA TYR A 63 -10.01 -11.60 -4.40
C TYR A 63 -10.30 -11.90 -2.93
N VAL A 64 -9.30 -11.71 -2.09
CA VAL A 64 -9.47 -11.94 -0.65
C VAL A 64 -10.54 -11.02 -0.07
N ILE A 65 -10.47 -9.75 -0.43
CA ILE A 65 -11.44 -8.78 0.09
C ILE A 65 -12.85 -9.18 -0.32
N ASP A 66 -13.01 -9.60 -1.57
CA ASP A 66 -14.34 -10.01 -2.06
C ASP A 66 -14.88 -11.22 -1.31
N GLN A 67 -14.00 -12.04 -0.74
CA GLN A 67 -14.44 -13.19 0.03
C GLN A 67 -15.03 -12.79 1.38
N PHE A 68 -14.54 -11.70 1.94
CA PHE A 68 -14.97 -11.28 3.27
C PHE A 68 -15.94 -10.12 3.28
N SER A 69 -15.94 -9.30 2.25
CA SER A 69 -16.76 -8.10 2.23
C SER A 69 -18.06 -8.37 1.49
N LYS A 70 -19.12 -7.78 2.00
CA LYS A 70 -20.40 -7.87 1.32
C LYS A 70 -20.43 -7.02 0.05
N VAL A 71 -19.60 -5.98 0.03
CA VAL A 71 -19.51 -5.10 -1.13
C VAL A 71 -18.28 -5.51 -1.92
N LYS A 72 -18.45 -5.69 -3.23
CA LYS A 72 -17.32 -6.04 -4.06
C LYS A 72 -16.35 -4.88 -4.18
N VAL A 73 -15.07 -5.21 -4.29
CA VAL A 73 -14.02 -4.20 -4.36
C VAL A 73 -14.31 -3.18 -5.47
N LYS A 74 -14.74 -3.64 -6.64
CA LYS A 74 -14.95 -2.75 -7.76
C LYS A 74 -16.08 -1.76 -7.50
N LYS A 75 -16.94 -2.04 -6.54
CA LYS A 75 -18.04 -1.13 -6.21
C LYS A 75 -17.71 -0.20 -5.06
N MET A 76 -16.58 -0.39 -4.45
CA MET A 76 -16.16 0.47 -3.36
C MET A 76 -15.58 1.77 -3.87
N LYS A 77 -15.62 2.79 -3.03
CA LYS A 77 -14.95 4.03 -3.35
C LYS A 77 -13.44 3.80 -3.39
N PRO A 78 -12.72 4.50 -4.27
CA PRO A 78 -11.27 4.27 -4.40
C PRO A 78 -10.50 4.34 -3.10
N VAL A 79 -10.81 5.29 -2.25
CA VAL A 79 -10.11 5.42 -0.97
C VAL A 79 -10.33 4.18 -0.12
N ILE A 80 -11.58 3.74 -0.05
CA ILE A 80 -11.93 2.59 0.79
C ILE A 80 -11.24 1.33 0.30
N ARG A 81 -11.33 1.04 -1.00
CA ARG A 81 -10.74 -0.20 -1.49
C ARG A 81 -9.22 -0.21 -1.37
N ASN A 82 -8.59 0.94 -1.54
CA ASN A 82 -7.14 0.97 -1.39
C ASN A 82 -6.70 0.84 0.06
N ILE A 83 -7.48 1.39 0.98
CA ILE A 83 -7.20 1.18 2.40
C ILE A 83 -7.31 -0.30 2.75
N LEU A 84 -8.35 -0.96 2.23
CA LEU A 84 -8.52 -2.39 2.50
C LEU A 84 -7.41 -3.21 1.86
N ARG A 85 -7.00 -2.85 0.65
CA ARG A 85 -5.89 -3.55 0.01
C ARG A 85 -4.62 -3.48 0.84
N MET A 86 -4.30 -2.28 1.33
CA MET A 86 -3.12 -2.13 2.16
C MET A 86 -3.23 -2.92 3.46
N GLY A 87 -4.41 -2.89 4.07
CA GLY A 87 -4.63 -3.61 5.31
C GLY A 87 -4.46 -5.11 5.13
N VAL A 88 -5.08 -5.65 4.09
CA VAL A 88 -4.99 -7.08 3.82
C VAL A 88 -3.56 -7.46 3.47
N TYR A 89 -2.88 -6.62 2.69
CA TYR A 89 -1.49 -6.89 2.35
C TYR A 89 -0.64 -7.02 3.61
N GLN A 90 -0.81 -6.09 4.53
CA GLN A 90 -0.02 -6.12 5.76
C GLN A 90 -0.31 -7.36 6.59
N ILE A 91 -1.57 -7.73 6.68
CA ILE A 91 -1.94 -8.90 7.46
C ILE A 91 -1.48 -10.18 6.80
N CYS A 92 -1.76 -10.32 5.52
CA CYS A 92 -1.50 -11.58 4.84
C CYS A 92 -0.04 -11.80 4.49
N LEU A 93 0.66 -10.75 4.12
CA LEU A 93 2.02 -10.92 3.62
C LEU A 93 3.09 -10.55 4.63
N LEU A 94 2.81 -9.61 5.51
CA LEU A 94 3.79 -9.27 6.53
C LEU A 94 3.61 -10.14 7.77
N TYR A 95 2.39 -10.44 8.09
CA TYR A 95 2.10 -11.19 9.29
C TYR A 95 2.35 -12.69 9.14
N THR A 96 1.96 -13.21 7.99
CA THR A 96 2.14 -14.64 7.76
C THR A 96 3.44 -14.96 7.09
N SER A 97 4.27 -13.98 6.89
CA SER A 97 5.56 -14.20 6.26
C SER A 97 6.35 -15.17 7.11
N PRO A 98 6.79 -16.18 6.60
CA PRO A 98 7.54 -17.17 7.36
C PRO A 98 8.94 -16.80 7.54
N SER A 99 9.09 -16.73 7.49
CA SER A 99 10.10 -16.63 7.55
C SER A 99 11.00 -17.33 7.49
N PRO A 100 11.06 -17.49 7.35
CA PRO A 100 11.77 -17.99 7.23
C PRO A 100 12.38 -18.59 7.07
N ARG A 101 12.32 -18.63 7.05
CA ARG A 101 12.77 -19.20 6.95
C ARG A 101 13.35 -19.43 6.93
N ASP A 102 13.12 -19.51 6.99
CA ASP A 102 13.53 -19.77 7.03
C ASP A 102 14.04 -19.89 6.93
N SER A 103 13.98 -20.00 6.86
CA SER A 103 14.43 -20.12 6.92
C SER A 103 14.84 -20.19 6.93
#